data_86b2bd61aa3646deb5a7e282686d6e2d
#
_entry.id   86b2bd61aa3646deb5a7e282686d6e2d
#
_cell.length_a   1.000
_cell.length_b   1.000
_cell.length_c   1.000
_cell.angle_alpha   90.00
_cell.angle_beta   90.00
_cell.angle_gamma   90.00
#
_symmetry.space_group_name_H-M   'P 1'
#
loop_
_entity.id
_entity.type
_entity.pdbx_description
1 polymer ?
#
loop_
_entity_poly.entity_id
_entity_poly.type
_entity_poly.pdbx_seq_one_letter_code
_entity_poly.pdbx_strand_id
1 'polypeptide(L)'
;MPDLLPLFVNLAGRRAVLVGGGPVAAGKLTQLVDAGAEVVVVSPDVCPDIARGGAPIERRPFRADDLDGAWLVVAAATPEVNREVAKAAEERRIFVNAVDDPANATAFLSGVIRRDGVTVAISTNGDAPGLTSLLREAMDALLPHDIGRWMEEARRVREAWKRDHVPMGARKPLLLETLNDLYHREREVSQP
;
A
#
# COMPACT_ATOMS: atom_id res chain seq x y z
N MET A 1 -3.75 14.24 -17.50
CA MET A 1 -3.89 14.54 -16.07
C MET A 1 -2.55 15.03 -15.54
N PRO A 2 -2.49 15.88 -14.49
CA PRO A 2 -1.22 16.15 -13.82
C PRO A 2 -0.66 14.84 -13.21
N ASP A 3 0.67 14.80 -13.05
CA ASP A 3 1.33 13.65 -12.44
C ASP A 3 0.89 13.47 -10.98
N LEU A 4 0.62 12.22 -10.56
CA LEU A 4 0.27 11.92 -9.19
C LEU A 4 1.51 12.00 -8.29
N LEU A 5 1.35 12.57 -7.09
CA LEU A 5 2.39 12.52 -6.07
C LEU A 5 2.39 11.14 -5.40
N PRO A 6 3.46 10.31 -5.58
CA PRO A 6 3.53 9.03 -4.89
C PRO A 6 3.83 9.21 -3.41
N LEU A 7 2.98 8.62 -2.56
CA LEU A 7 3.13 8.66 -1.11
C LEU A 7 2.93 7.27 -0.50
N PHE A 8 3.68 6.99 0.57
CA PHE A 8 3.41 5.88 1.48
C PHE A 8 2.73 6.43 2.74
N VAL A 9 1.47 6.07 2.95
CA VAL A 9 0.68 6.54 4.08
C VAL A 9 0.77 5.53 5.23
N ASN A 10 1.11 6.01 6.42
CA ASN A 10 1.07 5.20 7.63
C ASN A 10 -0.36 5.20 8.20
N LEU A 11 -1.07 4.09 8.02
CA LEU A 11 -2.43 3.89 8.50
C LEU A 11 -2.51 3.12 9.82
N ALA A 12 -1.39 2.81 10.46
CA ALA A 12 -1.39 2.07 11.73
C ALA A 12 -2.21 2.81 12.81
N GLY A 13 -3.27 2.16 13.31
CA GLY A 13 -4.21 2.72 14.27
C GLY A 13 -5.02 3.92 13.74
N ARG A 14 -5.12 4.08 12.42
CA ARG A 14 -5.94 5.13 11.78
C ARG A 14 -7.22 4.54 11.23
N ARG A 15 -8.32 5.26 11.44
CA ARG A 15 -9.64 4.86 10.93
C ARG A 15 -9.64 4.93 9.41
N ALA A 16 -10.06 3.82 8.77
CA ALA A 16 -10.37 3.75 7.35
C ALA A 16 -11.80 3.19 7.18
N VAL A 17 -12.50 3.65 6.15
CA VAL A 17 -13.84 3.17 5.83
C VAL A 17 -13.81 2.46 4.48
N LEU A 18 -14.42 1.29 4.42
CA LEU A 18 -14.63 0.54 3.18
C LEU A 18 -16.12 0.50 2.89
N VAL A 19 -16.54 1.14 1.82
CA VAL A 19 -17.93 1.11 1.35
C VAL A 19 -18.07 0.13 0.21
N GLY A 20 -18.84 -0.93 0.44
CA GLY A 20 -19.04 -2.02 -0.50
C GLY A 20 -18.77 -3.39 0.11
N GLY A 21 -19.42 -4.42 -0.43
CA GLY A 21 -19.43 -5.77 0.13
C GLY A 21 -19.02 -6.89 -0.82
N GLY A 22 -18.65 -6.54 -2.05
CA GLY A 22 -18.30 -7.51 -3.10
C GLY A 22 -16.86 -8.03 -3.04
N PRO A 23 -16.46 -8.91 -3.98
CA PRO A 23 -15.11 -9.47 -4.05
C PRO A 23 -14.00 -8.42 -4.21
N VAL A 24 -14.28 -7.34 -4.94
CA VAL A 24 -13.32 -6.22 -5.10
C VAL A 24 -13.09 -5.53 -3.76
N ALA A 25 -14.16 -5.28 -3.00
CA ALA A 25 -14.07 -4.72 -1.65
C ALA A 25 -13.28 -5.65 -0.71
N ALA A 26 -13.42 -6.97 -0.81
CA ALA A 26 -12.65 -7.92 -0.02
C ALA A 26 -11.13 -7.79 -0.24
N GLY A 27 -10.70 -7.66 -1.50
CA GLY A 27 -9.29 -7.41 -1.82
C GLY A 27 -8.76 -6.08 -1.25
N LYS A 28 -9.62 -5.05 -1.21
CA LYS A 28 -9.28 -3.75 -0.61
C LYS A 28 -9.24 -3.81 0.92
N LEU A 29 -10.14 -4.57 1.54
CA LEU A 29 -10.12 -4.83 2.98
C LEU A 29 -8.77 -5.40 3.41
N THR A 30 -8.29 -6.44 2.73
CA THR A 30 -6.99 -7.04 3.02
C THR A 30 -5.86 -6.00 2.95
N GLN A 31 -5.82 -5.18 1.91
CA GLN A 31 -4.78 -4.14 1.78
C GLN A 31 -4.80 -3.12 2.92
N LEU A 32 -5.98 -2.72 3.39
CA LEU A 32 -6.13 -1.77 4.50
C LEU A 32 -5.72 -2.39 5.84
N VAL A 33 -6.13 -3.64 6.09
CA VAL A 33 -5.77 -4.39 7.30
C VAL A 33 -4.26 -4.64 7.35
N ASP A 34 -3.65 -5.05 6.24
CA ASP A 34 -2.20 -5.24 6.13
C ASP A 34 -1.40 -3.93 6.37
N ALA A 35 -2.02 -2.78 6.09
CA ALA A 35 -1.45 -1.47 6.39
C ALA A 35 -1.67 -1.03 7.84
N GLY A 36 -2.31 -1.88 8.67
CA GLY A 36 -2.58 -1.62 10.09
C GLY A 36 -3.72 -0.66 10.35
N ALA A 37 -4.60 -0.40 9.37
CA ALA A 37 -5.74 0.48 9.53
C ALA A 37 -6.83 -0.15 10.42
N GLU A 38 -7.52 0.69 11.19
CA GLU A 38 -8.77 0.35 11.86
C GLU A 38 -9.91 0.49 10.87
N VAL A 39 -10.28 -0.63 10.22
CA VAL A 39 -11.24 -0.62 9.12
C VAL A 39 -12.64 -0.88 9.62
N VAL A 40 -13.60 -0.07 9.15
CA VAL A 40 -15.04 -0.34 9.26
C VAL A 40 -15.59 -0.55 7.85
N VAL A 41 -16.32 -1.65 7.64
CA VAL A 41 -17.00 -1.96 6.39
C VAL A 41 -18.43 -1.49 6.47
N VAL A 42 -18.90 -0.75 5.46
CA VAL A 42 -20.30 -0.30 5.34
C VAL A 42 -20.89 -0.88 4.06
N SER A 43 -21.82 -1.80 4.19
CA SER A 43 -22.52 -2.41 3.07
C SER A 43 -23.78 -3.14 3.52
N PRO A 44 -24.91 -3.08 2.80
CA PRO A 44 -26.09 -3.89 3.12
C PRO A 44 -25.77 -5.39 3.11
N ASP A 45 -25.00 -5.83 2.12
CA ASP A 45 -24.61 -7.22 1.94
C ASP A 45 -23.08 -7.33 1.80
N VAL A 46 -22.51 -8.42 2.30
CA VAL A 46 -21.08 -8.69 2.20
C VAL A 46 -20.83 -10.12 1.75
N CYS A 47 -19.79 -10.29 0.93
CA CYS A 47 -19.33 -11.61 0.53
C CYS A 47 -18.66 -12.36 1.70
N PRO A 48 -18.51 -13.70 1.62
CA PRO A 48 -17.93 -14.51 2.68
C PRO A 48 -16.52 -14.09 3.10
N ASP A 49 -15.72 -13.56 2.18
CA ASP A 49 -14.35 -13.12 2.47
C ASP A 49 -14.32 -11.91 3.40
N ILE A 50 -15.21 -10.94 3.19
CA ILE A 50 -15.37 -9.80 4.11
C ILE A 50 -15.89 -10.27 5.47
N ALA A 51 -16.88 -11.16 5.47
CA ALA A 51 -17.47 -11.67 6.70
C ALA A 51 -16.43 -12.41 7.59
N ARG A 52 -15.43 -13.04 6.96
CA ARG A 52 -14.31 -13.71 7.67
C ARG A 52 -13.17 -12.79 8.02
N GLY A 53 -13.10 -11.60 7.42
CA GLY A 53 -11.97 -10.67 7.56
C GLY A 53 -11.83 -10.00 8.94
N GLY A 54 -12.79 -10.21 9.86
CA GLY A 54 -12.70 -9.73 11.25
C GLY A 54 -12.92 -8.23 11.46
N ALA A 55 -13.09 -7.45 10.40
CA ALA A 55 -13.40 -6.03 10.51
C ALA A 55 -14.86 -5.82 10.94
N PRO A 56 -15.18 -4.79 11.75
CA PRO A 56 -16.56 -4.39 12.04
C PRO A 56 -17.35 -4.11 10.76
N ILE A 57 -18.59 -4.60 10.69
CA ILE A 57 -19.45 -4.49 9.51
C ILE A 57 -20.76 -3.79 9.92
N GLU A 58 -21.02 -2.66 9.27
CA GLU A 58 -22.31 -1.95 9.33
C GLU A 58 -23.20 -2.44 8.18
N ARG A 59 -24.15 -3.33 8.47
CA ARG A 59 -25.04 -3.92 7.45
C ARG A 59 -26.19 -2.98 7.11
N ARG A 60 -25.88 -1.92 6.40
CA ARG A 60 -26.80 -0.90 5.92
C ARG A 60 -26.21 -0.10 4.76
N PRO A 61 -27.02 0.71 4.05
CA PRO A 61 -26.51 1.69 3.10
C PRO A 61 -25.54 2.69 3.76
N PHE A 62 -24.64 3.23 2.94
CA PHE A 62 -23.71 4.28 3.31
C PHE A 62 -24.44 5.55 3.79
N ARG A 63 -23.83 6.26 4.72
CA ARG A 63 -24.21 7.59 5.18
C ARG A 63 -22.96 8.47 5.28
N ALA A 64 -23.09 9.76 5.00
CA ALA A 64 -21.95 10.68 5.03
C ALA A 64 -21.21 10.70 6.38
N ASP A 65 -21.93 10.51 7.49
CA ASP A 65 -21.37 10.49 8.84
C ASP A 65 -20.50 9.25 9.10
N ASP A 66 -20.57 8.22 8.25
CA ASP A 66 -19.67 7.06 8.34
C ASP A 66 -18.21 7.45 8.16
N LEU A 67 -17.95 8.58 7.51
CA LEU A 67 -16.60 9.08 7.24
C LEU A 67 -16.02 9.91 8.37
N ASP A 68 -16.78 10.19 9.44
CA ASP A 68 -16.30 11.05 10.52
C ASP A 68 -15.06 10.45 11.19
N GLY A 69 -13.98 11.21 11.23
CA GLY A 69 -12.69 10.80 11.77
C GLY A 69 -11.89 9.82 10.90
N ALA A 70 -12.35 9.49 9.70
CA ALA A 70 -11.60 8.66 8.78
C ALA A 70 -10.44 9.43 8.12
N TRP A 71 -9.34 8.73 7.83
CA TRP A 71 -8.21 9.23 7.06
C TRP A 71 -8.31 8.87 5.58
N LEU A 72 -8.92 7.72 5.32
CA LEU A 72 -9.07 7.16 3.99
C LEU A 72 -10.42 6.47 3.88
N VAL A 73 -11.08 6.64 2.76
CA VAL A 73 -12.22 5.81 2.37
C VAL A 73 -11.94 5.11 1.06
N VAL A 74 -12.36 3.85 0.98
CA VAL A 74 -12.39 3.06 -0.26
C VAL A 74 -13.83 2.86 -0.65
N ALA A 75 -14.23 3.39 -1.81
CA ALA A 75 -15.54 3.21 -2.40
C ALA A 75 -15.47 2.10 -3.45
N ALA A 76 -16.01 0.94 -3.13
CA ALA A 76 -16.02 -0.28 -3.95
C ALA A 76 -17.44 -0.85 -4.05
N ALA A 77 -18.40 0.01 -4.32
CA ALA A 77 -19.83 -0.26 -4.45
C ALA A 77 -20.30 0.05 -5.88
N THR A 78 -21.58 0.40 -6.05
CA THR A 78 -22.10 0.85 -7.34
C THR A 78 -21.60 2.25 -7.70
N PRO A 79 -21.58 2.63 -8.99
CA PRO A 79 -21.11 3.97 -9.39
C PRO A 79 -21.85 5.12 -8.69
N GLU A 80 -23.15 4.94 -8.39
CA GLU A 80 -23.96 5.94 -7.68
C GLU A 80 -23.46 6.12 -6.26
N VAL A 81 -23.27 5.04 -5.52
CA VAL A 81 -22.76 5.05 -4.14
C VAL A 81 -21.32 5.57 -4.12
N ASN A 82 -20.48 5.15 -5.07
CA ASN A 82 -19.10 5.63 -5.15
C ASN A 82 -19.05 7.17 -5.30
N ARG A 83 -19.95 7.77 -6.10
CA ARG A 83 -20.05 9.23 -6.22
C ARG A 83 -20.54 9.91 -4.95
N GLU A 84 -21.49 9.31 -4.23
CA GLU A 84 -21.94 9.84 -2.94
C GLU A 84 -20.81 9.82 -1.91
N VAL A 85 -20.05 8.72 -1.85
CA VAL A 85 -18.88 8.58 -0.98
C VAL A 85 -17.80 9.61 -1.32
N ALA A 86 -17.49 9.79 -2.61
CA ALA A 86 -16.48 10.73 -3.06
C ALA A 86 -16.87 12.18 -2.67
N LYS A 87 -18.13 12.57 -2.89
CA LYS A 87 -18.64 13.88 -2.47
C LYS A 87 -18.52 14.09 -0.96
N ALA A 88 -18.96 13.12 -0.15
CA ALA A 88 -18.90 13.21 1.29
C ALA A 88 -17.45 13.25 1.82
N ALA A 89 -16.52 12.57 1.13
CA ALA A 89 -15.09 12.58 1.43
C ALA A 89 -14.45 13.94 1.10
N GLU A 90 -14.80 14.55 -0.03
CA GLU A 90 -14.31 15.86 -0.43
C GLU A 90 -14.72 16.95 0.60
N GLU A 91 -15.97 16.96 1.02
CA GLU A 91 -16.49 17.90 2.03
C GLU A 91 -15.71 17.79 3.36
N ARG A 92 -15.18 16.60 3.68
CA ARG A 92 -14.42 16.29 4.91
C ARG A 92 -12.90 16.32 4.70
N ARG A 93 -12.42 16.54 3.47
CA ARG A 93 -11.00 16.49 3.09
C ARG A 93 -10.34 15.15 3.41
N ILE A 94 -11.08 14.07 3.18
CA ILE A 94 -10.62 12.70 3.36
C ILE A 94 -10.16 12.15 2.02
N PHE A 95 -9.04 11.43 2.00
CA PHE A 95 -8.60 10.72 0.80
C PHE A 95 -9.62 9.66 0.41
N VAL A 96 -9.99 9.63 -0.88
CA VAL A 96 -10.91 8.64 -1.42
C VAL A 96 -10.25 7.84 -2.54
N ASN A 97 -10.32 6.51 -2.42
CA ASN A 97 -10.07 5.59 -3.54
C ASN A 97 -11.41 5.12 -4.08
N ALA A 98 -11.87 5.69 -5.18
CA ALA A 98 -13.05 5.23 -5.89
C ALA A 98 -12.62 4.16 -6.91
N VAL A 99 -13.09 2.93 -6.70
CA VAL A 99 -12.72 1.79 -7.55
C VAL A 99 -13.39 1.94 -8.91
N ASP A 100 -12.60 1.76 -9.97
CA ASP A 100 -13.01 1.91 -11.38
C ASP A 100 -13.59 3.29 -11.72
N ASP A 101 -13.32 4.30 -10.89
CA ASP A 101 -13.79 5.68 -11.09
C ASP A 101 -12.67 6.71 -10.77
N PRO A 102 -11.67 6.84 -11.65
CA PRO A 102 -10.54 7.75 -11.44
C PRO A 102 -10.95 9.23 -11.30
N ALA A 103 -12.07 9.61 -11.90
CA ALA A 103 -12.56 11.00 -11.85
C ALA A 103 -13.01 11.41 -10.43
N ASN A 104 -13.45 10.47 -9.63
CA ASN A 104 -13.90 10.66 -8.27
C ASN A 104 -12.89 10.15 -7.21
N ALA A 105 -11.66 9.81 -7.62
CA ALA A 105 -10.61 9.37 -6.73
C ALA A 105 -9.60 10.49 -6.44
N THR A 106 -9.21 10.65 -5.17
CA THR A 106 -8.10 11.51 -4.73
C THR A 106 -6.90 10.70 -4.24
N ALA A 107 -7.05 9.37 -4.10
CA ALA A 107 -6.00 8.44 -3.78
C ALA A 107 -6.14 7.18 -4.64
N PHE A 108 -5.01 6.64 -5.11
CA PHE A 108 -4.98 5.48 -5.98
C PHE A 108 -4.26 4.33 -5.25
N LEU A 109 -5.00 3.23 -5.02
CA LEU A 109 -4.41 2.01 -4.49
C LEU A 109 -3.79 1.22 -5.65
N SER A 110 -2.48 1.20 -5.67
CA SER A 110 -1.63 0.68 -6.75
C SER A 110 -1.38 -0.83 -6.65
N GLY A 111 -0.72 -1.39 -7.66
CA GLY A 111 -0.07 -2.69 -7.55
C GLY A 111 1.08 -2.60 -6.52
N VAL A 112 1.09 -3.48 -5.53
CA VAL A 112 2.07 -3.43 -4.44
C VAL A 112 2.83 -4.75 -4.35
N ILE A 113 4.15 -4.65 -4.16
CA ILE A 113 5.03 -5.76 -3.78
C ILE A 113 5.56 -5.45 -2.39
N ARG A 114 5.49 -6.42 -1.48
CA ARG A 114 6.09 -6.34 -0.15
C ARG A 114 7.00 -7.55 0.06
N ARG A 115 8.27 -7.31 0.36
CA ARG A 115 9.25 -8.35 0.63
C ARG A 115 10.24 -7.85 1.68
N ASP A 116 10.28 -8.48 2.85
CA ASP A 116 11.28 -8.28 3.90
C ASP A 116 11.58 -6.79 4.24
N GLY A 117 10.51 -5.98 4.35
CA GLY A 117 10.61 -4.56 4.70
C GLY A 117 10.82 -3.63 3.51
N VAL A 118 10.94 -4.15 2.28
CA VAL A 118 10.91 -3.36 1.05
C VAL A 118 9.49 -3.34 0.51
N THR A 119 9.01 -2.16 0.14
CA THR A 119 7.72 -1.98 -0.54
C THR A 119 7.94 -1.27 -1.87
N VAL A 120 7.43 -1.85 -2.95
CA VAL A 120 7.35 -1.21 -4.27
C VAL A 120 5.89 -1.01 -4.62
N ALA A 121 5.54 0.22 -5.00
CA ALA A 121 4.20 0.57 -5.47
C ALA A 121 4.26 1.01 -6.93
N ILE A 122 3.35 0.51 -7.75
CA ILE A 122 3.28 0.77 -9.19
C ILE A 122 1.89 1.28 -9.53
N SER A 123 1.80 2.45 -10.14
CA SER A 123 0.55 3.04 -10.57
C SER A 123 0.62 3.37 -12.06
N THR A 124 -0.50 3.21 -12.74
CA THR A 124 -0.77 3.71 -14.09
C THR A 124 -1.89 4.76 -14.05
N ASN A 125 -2.00 5.50 -12.94
CA ASN A 125 -3.02 6.54 -12.69
C ASN A 125 -4.47 6.03 -12.80
N GLY A 126 -4.67 4.70 -12.70
CA GLY A 126 -5.97 4.05 -12.90
C GLY A 126 -6.30 3.72 -14.36
N ASP A 127 -5.49 4.17 -15.32
CA ASP A 127 -5.80 4.03 -16.75
C ASP A 127 -5.59 2.61 -17.31
N ALA A 128 -4.65 1.85 -16.73
CA ALA A 128 -4.27 0.54 -17.25
C ALA A 128 -4.03 -0.52 -16.16
N PRO A 129 -5.08 -1.04 -15.49
CA PRO A 129 -4.93 -2.01 -14.40
C PRO A 129 -4.19 -3.29 -14.81
N GLY A 130 -4.42 -3.79 -16.04
CA GLY A 130 -3.73 -4.95 -16.58
C GLY A 130 -2.21 -4.72 -16.72
N LEU A 131 -1.81 -3.53 -17.18
CA LEU A 131 -0.39 -3.16 -17.26
C LEU A 131 0.23 -3.05 -15.86
N THR A 132 -0.49 -2.49 -14.89
CA THR A 132 -0.06 -2.44 -13.49
C THR A 132 0.23 -3.84 -12.95
N SER A 133 -0.63 -4.83 -13.26
CA SER A 133 -0.43 -6.23 -12.85
C SER A 133 0.81 -6.83 -13.48
N LEU A 134 1.01 -6.67 -14.80
CA LEU A 134 2.18 -7.17 -15.51
C LEU A 134 3.49 -6.55 -14.98
N LEU A 135 3.50 -5.24 -14.75
CA LEU A 135 4.66 -4.55 -14.18
C LEU A 135 4.96 -5.03 -12.76
N ARG A 136 3.92 -5.24 -11.95
CA ARG A 136 4.07 -5.79 -10.60
C ARG A 136 4.72 -7.18 -10.63
N GLU A 137 4.27 -8.08 -11.50
CA GLU A 137 4.84 -9.42 -11.65
C GLU A 137 6.29 -9.37 -12.13
N ALA A 138 6.59 -8.55 -13.13
CA ALA A 138 7.96 -8.38 -13.64
C ALA A 138 8.90 -7.82 -12.56
N MET A 139 8.46 -6.81 -11.81
CA MET A 139 9.25 -6.21 -10.74
C MET A 139 9.43 -7.16 -9.56
N ASP A 140 8.41 -7.96 -9.23
CA ASP A 140 8.51 -8.98 -8.18
C ASP A 140 9.55 -10.06 -8.53
N ALA A 141 9.62 -10.47 -9.80
CA ALA A 141 10.63 -11.40 -10.29
C ALA A 141 12.06 -10.82 -10.31
N LEU A 142 12.19 -9.50 -10.45
CA LEU A 142 13.50 -8.82 -10.44
C LEU A 142 14.03 -8.56 -9.03
N LEU A 143 13.17 -8.50 -8.01
CA LEU A 143 13.61 -8.28 -6.65
C LEU A 143 14.32 -9.53 -6.11
N PRO A 144 15.53 -9.40 -5.55
CA PRO A 144 16.23 -10.51 -4.95
C PRO A 144 15.39 -11.21 -3.87
N HIS A 145 15.41 -12.55 -3.86
CA HIS A 145 14.71 -13.32 -2.84
C HIS A 145 15.25 -13.08 -1.44
N ASP A 146 16.54 -12.74 -1.34
CA ASP A 146 17.27 -12.46 -0.10
C ASP A 146 17.36 -10.96 0.23
N ILE A 147 16.48 -10.12 -0.33
CA ILE A 147 16.48 -8.66 -0.10
C ILE A 147 16.38 -8.28 1.38
N GLY A 148 15.88 -9.18 2.23
CA GLY A 148 15.89 -9.03 3.68
C GLY A 148 17.29 -8.84 4.25
N ARG A 149 18.28 -9.55 3.73
CA ARG A 149 19.69 -9.43 4.11
C ARG A 149 20.25 -8.04 3.73
N TRP A 150 19.84 -7.51 2.58
CA TRP A 150 20.20 -6.14 2.19
C TRP A 150 19.64 -5.12 3.19
N MET A 151 18.41 -5.34 3.61
CA MET A 151 17.75 -4.47 4.60
C MET A 151 18.44 -4.52 5.97
N GLU A 152 18.82 -5.70 6.43
CA GLU A 152 19.56 -5.88 7.69
C GLU A 152 20.90 -5.17 7.64
N GLU A 153 21.67 -5.39 6.57
CA GLU A 153 22.99 -4.78 6.40
C GLU A 153 22.88 -3.26 6.25
N ALA A 154 21.91 -2.76 5.47
CA ALA A 154 21.68 -1.33 5.33
C ALA A 154 21.31 -0.66 6.67
N ARG A 155 20.53 -1.33 7.53
CA ARG A 155 20.23 -0.85 8.88
C ARG A 155 21.50 -0.81 9.75
N ARG A 156 22.29 -1.87 9.73
CA ARG A 156 23.53 -1.98 10.49
C ARG A 156 24.51 -0.84 10.16
N VAL A 157 24.81 -0.65 8.86
CA VAL A 157 25.75 0.39 8.44
C VAL A 157 25.19 1.80 8.67
N ARG A 158 23.88 2.00 8.53
CA ARG A 158 23.24 3.31 8.79
C ARG A 158 23.45 3.78 10.22
N GLU A 159 23.37 2.90 11.21
CA GLU A 159 23.60 3.28 12.60
C GLU A 159 25.08 3.63 12.86
N ALA A 160 26.02 2.91 12.24
CA ALA A 160 27.44 3.28 12.27
C ALA A 160 27.66 4.65 11.63
N TRP A 161 27.12 4.90 10.44
CA TRP A 161 27.27 6.17 9.74
C TRP A 161 26.67 7.38 10.47
N LYS A 162 25.59 7.18 11.22
CA LYS A 162 25.03 8.24 12.07
C LYS A 162 26.01 8.61 13.20
N ARG A 163 26.55 7.60 13.89
CA ARG A 163 27.52 7.78 14.97
C ARG A 163 28.81 8.44 14.48
N ASP A 164 29.31 8.00 13.31
CA ASP A 164 30.58 8.42 12.74
C ASP A 164 30.42 9.64 11.81
N HIS A 165 29.24 10.27 11.78
CA HIS A 165 28.92 11.49 11.02
C HIS A 165 29.23 11.41 9.52
N VAL A 166 29.08 10.22 8.91
CA VAL A 166 29.33 10.03 7.47
C VAL A 166 28.38 10.88 6.64
N PRO A 167 28.90 11.73 5.71
CA PRO A 167 28.08 12.59 4.88
C PRO A 167 27.08 11.81 4.02
N MET A 168 25.89 12.37 3.78
CA MET A 168 24.84 11.72 2.99
C MET A 168 25.31 11.31 1.59
N GLY A 169 26.08 12.15 0.91
CA GLY A 169 26.60 11.86 -0.43
C GLY A 169 27.54 10.65 -0.52
N ALA A 170 28.22 10.31 0.57
CA ALA A 170 29.13 9.16 0.63
C ALA A 170 28.39 7.83 0.93
N ARG A 171 27.17 7.88 1.47
CA ARG A 171 26.48 6.68 1.97
C ARG A 171 26.08 5.69 0.87
N LYS A 172 25.64 6.19 -0.30
CA LYS A 172 25.21 5.32 -1.40
C LYS A 172 26.35 4.46 -1.97
N PRO A 173 27.53 4.98 -2.34
CA PRO A 173 28.65 4.15 -2.77
C PRO A 173 29.12 3.18 -1.68
N LEU A 174 29.24 3.62 -0.43
CA LEU A 174 29.61 2.74 0.69
C LEU A 174 28.60 1.60 0.91
N LEU A 175 27.30 1.86 0.75
CA LEU A 175 26.29 0.81 0.83
C LEU A 175 26.48 -0.21 -0.28
N LEU A 176 26.72 0.25 -1.52
CA LEU A 176 26.93 -0.64 -2.66
C LEU A 176 28.15 -1.56 -2.43
N GLU A 177 29.27 -1.02 -1.93
CA GLU A 177 30.44 -1.81 -1.55
C GLU A 177 30.07 -2.87 -0.49
N THR A 178 29.40 -2.46 0.57
CA THR A 178 28.97 -3.34 1.66
C THR A 178 28.08 -4.47 1.15
N LEU A 179 27.13 -4.18 0.25
CA LEU A 179 26.24 -5.19 -0.32
C LEU A 179 26.98 -6.13 -1.28
N ASN A 180 27.94 -5.65 -2.05
CA ASN A 180 28.79 -6.49 -2.88
C ASN A 180 29.60 -7.47 -2.04
N ASP A 181 30.13 -7.04 -0.91
CA ASP A 181 30.89 -7.88 0.02
C ASP A 181 30.05 -9.03 0.62
N LEU A 182 28.72 -8.90 0.74
CA LEU A 182 27.85 -9.99 1.15
C LEU A 182 27.95 -11.17 0.19
N TYR A 183 27.95 -10.90 -1.12
CA TYR A 183 28.01 -11.93 -2.14
C TYR A 183 29.43 -12.49 -2.36
N HIS A 184 30.48 -11.70 -2.13
CA HIS A 184 31.86 -12.17 -2.20
C HIS A 184 32.18 -13.16 -1.10
N ARG A 185 31.78 -12.89 0.15
CA ARG A 185 31.98 -13.79 1.29
C ARG A 185 31.30 -15.13 1.12
N GLU A 186 30.11 -15.18 0.50
CA GLU A 186 29.39 -16.42 0.25
C GLU A 186 30.08 -17.31 -0.78
N ARG A 187 30.69 -16.70 -1.81
CA ARG A 187 31.45 -17.46 -2.82
C ARG A 187 32.69 -18.10 -2.22
N GLU A 188 33.36 -17.43 -1.28
CA GLU A 188 34.52 -17.98 -0.60
C GLU A 188 34.17 -19.12 0.35
N VAL A 189 33.02 -19.06 1.03
CA VAL A 189 32.55 -20.13 1.94
C VAL A 189 31.98 -21.34 1.17
N SER A 190 31.54 -21.15 -0.08
CA SER A 190 30.92 -22.19 -0.89
C SER A 190 31.91 -22.90 -1.84
N GLN A 191 33.20 -22.57 -1.81
CA GLN A 191 34.26 -23.32 -2.50
C GLN A 191 34.83 -24.36 -1.54
N PRO A 192 34.70 -25.67 -1.86
CA PRO A 192 35.25 -26.77 -1.06
C PRO A 192 36.78 -26.84 -1.08
#